data_ac61bd72718ce39d8a6f5190a93b85a0
#
_entry.id   ac61bd72718ce39d8a6f5190a93b85a0
#
_cell.length_a   1.000
_cell.length_b   1.000
_cell.length_c   1.000
_cell.angle_alpha   90.00
_cell.angle_beta   90.00
_cell.angle_gamma   90.00
#
_symmetry.space_group_name_H-M   'P 1'
#
loop_
_entity.id
_entity.type
_entity.pdbx_description
1 polymer ?
#
loop_
_entity_poly.entity_id
_entity_poly.type
_entity_poly.pdbx_seq_one_letter_code
_entity_poly.pdbx_strand_id
1 'polypeptide(L)'
;MITQMKKYTFLVFHRDYESFLEQLRNLGVVHITEKAAGVADDARLQALLQKADLLKKTIAQGAPDQLLQEKANIEQRIAATRKEADRMAVWGDFSSDRIASLRQAGYELRYYTCAKSKFSEEWGIALTTIGATTYFVQVIKSGETPAELPDFCQEQTLNEKSAADLQKDIEGLNGLLAAQNARIELWAKENLQKQKDELQDTLHQIDWQRVT
;
A
#
# COMPACT_ATOMS: atom_id res chain seq x y z
N MET A 1 23.53 -47.49 -4.40
CA MET A 1 22.83 -48.38 -5.35
C MET A 1 22.89 -47.71 -6.71
N ILE A 2 23.64 -48.24 -7.68
CA ILE A 2 23.78 -47.67 -9.03
C ILE A 2 22.74 -48.38 -9.89
N THR A 3 21.68 -47.67 -10.31
CA THR A 3 20.67 -48.17 -11.22
C THR A 3 21.21 -48.05 -12.64
N GLN A 4 21.20 -49.15 -13.40
CA GLN A 4 21.62 -49.18 -14.81
C GLN A 4 20.56 -48.40 -15.61
N MET A 5 20.99 -47.31 -16.25
CA MET A 5 20.13 -46.52 -17.16
C MET A 5 20.37 -46.99 -18.59
N LYS A 6 19.31 -47.16 -19.35
CA LYS A 6 19.36 -47.46 -20.78
C LYS A 6 18.86 -46.26 -21.56
N LYS A 7 19.58 -45.89 -22.61
CA LYS A 7 19.20 -44.84 -23.56
C LYS A 7 18.44 -45.45 -24.73
N TYR A 8 17.24 -44.97 -24.97
CA TYR A 8 16.40 -45.34 -26.11
C TYR A 8 16.24 -44.14 -27.04
N THR A 9 16.17 -44.38 -28.32
CA THR A 9 15.85 -43.38 -29.34
C THR A 9 14.58 -43.82 -30.03
N PHE A 10 13.60 -42.96 -30.07
CA PHE A 10 12.29 -43.23 -30.69
C PHE A 10 12.20 -42.38 -31.97
N LEU A 11 11.77 -42.95 -33.06
CA LEU A 11 11.37 -42.26 -34.25
C LEU A 11 9.86 -42.24 -34.31
N VAL A 12 9.25 -41.04 -34.14
CA VAL A 12 7.79 -40.90 -34.08
C VAL A 12 7.35 -40.00 -35.22
N PHE A 13 6.22 -40.37 -35.84
CA PHE A 13 5.62 -39.53 -36.87
C PHE A 13 5.08 -38.26 -36.29
N HIS A 14 5.29 -37.12 -36.94
CA HIS A 14 5.00 -35.77 -36.38
C HIS A 14 3.54 -35.59 -35.88
N ARG A 15 2.56 -36.30 -36.51
CA ARG A 15 1.15 -36.25 -36.11
C ARG A 15 0.85 -37.01 -34.79
N ASP A 16 1.69 -37.99 -34.46
CA ASP A 16 1.49 -38.86 -33.28
C ASP A 16 2.43 -38.42 -32.13
N TYR A 17 3.26 -37.38 -32.35
CA TYR A 17 4.29 -36.99 -31.43
C TYR A 17 3.75 -36.56 -30.07
N GLU A 18 2.72 -35.72 -30.05
CA GLU A 18 2.12 -35.25 -28.80
C GLU A 18 1.49 -36.40 -28.00
N SER A 19 0.73 -37.27 -28.66
CA SER A 19 0.11 -38.40 -27.98
C SER A 19 1.13 -39.43 -27.48
N PHE A 20 2.24 -39.60 -28.20
CA PHE A 20 3.35 -40.47 -27.80
C PHE A 20 4.07 -39.90 -26.56
N LEU A 21 4.34 -38.60 -26.50
CA LEU A 21 4.93 -37.96 -25.34
C LEU A 21 4.02 -38.05 -24.11
N GLU A 22 2.71 -37.88 -24.29
CA GLU A 22 1.73 -38.04 -23.22
C GLU A 22 1.74 -39.43 -22.64
N GLN A 23 1.81 -40.47 -23.49
CA GLN A 23 1.94 -41.85 -23.06
C GLN A 23 3.26 -42.11 -22.32
N LEU A 24 4.39 -41.58 -22.79
CA LEU A 24 5.68 -41.70 -22.11
C LEU A 24 5.65 -41.03 -20.71
N ARG A 25 5.02 -39.89 -20.61
CA ARG A 25 4.84 -39.18 -19.33
C ARG A 25 4.00 -40.03 -18.35
N ASN A 26 2.91 -40.62 -18.82
CA ASN A 26 2.04 -41.43 -17.99
C ASN A 26 2.73 -42.73 -17.50
N LEU A 27 3.72 -43.23 -18.24
CA LEU A 27 4.58 -44.34 -17.79
C LEU A 27 5.48 -43.94 -16.61
N GLY A 28 5.86 -42.65 -16.45
CA GLY A 28 6.60 -42.15 -15.31
C GLY A 28 8.03 -42.67 -15.12
N VAL A 29 8.56 -43.42 -16.09
CA VAL A 29 9.86 -44.12 -15.99
C VAL A 29 10.93 -43.59 -16.95
N VAL A 30 10.61 -42.56 -17.74
CA VAL A 30 11.49 -42.01 -18.79
C VAL A 30 11.92 -40.61 -18.42
N HIS A 31 13.22 -40.38 -18.42
CA HIS A 31 13.81 -39.03 -18.33
C HIS A 31 14.12 -38.54 -19.73
N ILE A 32 13.46 -37.47 -20.17
CA ILE A 32 13.68 -36.87 -21.49
C ILE A 32 14.76 -35.78 -21.34
N THR A 33 15.84 -35.88 -22.15
CA THR A 33 16.91 -34.88 -22.16
C THR A 33 16.67 -33.90 -23.30
N GLU A 34 16.53 -32.64 -22.96
CA GLU A 34 16.39 -31.55 -23.94
C GLU A 34 17.64 -31.40 -24.83
N LYS A 35 17.44 -31.21 -26.11
CA LYS A 35 18.44 -30.57 -26.95
C LYS A 35 18.19 -29.05 -26.90
N ALA A 36 19.08 -28.33 -26.24
CA ALA A 36 19.04 -26.88 -26.19
C ALA A 36 19.28 -26.26 -27.58
N ALA A 37 18.23 -26.10 -28.36
CA ALA A 37 18.25 -25.29 -29.57
C ALA A 37 16.83 -24.80 -29.86
N GLY A 38 16.55 -23.53 -29.65
CA GLY A 38 15.41 -22.81 -30.25
C GLY A 38 14.22 -22.51 -29.35
N VAL A 39 14.25 -22.76 -28.03
CA VAL A 39 13.13 -22.54 -27.12
C VAL A 39 12.94 -21.05 -26.72
N ALA A 40 13.82 -20.16 -27.15
CA ALA A 40 13.81 -18.78 -26.67
C ALA A 40 12.66 -17.90 -27.22
N ASP A 41 12.00 -18.29 -28.30
CA ASP A 41 11.02 -17.46 -29.03
C ASP A 41 9.56 -18.00 -29.03
N ASP A 42 9.26 -19.04 -28.28
CA ASP A 42 7.88 -19.53 -28.21
C ASP A 42 7.02 -18.62 -27.30
N ALA A 43 6.15 -17.82 -27.94
CA ALA A 43 5.22 -16.92 -27.27
C ALA A 43 4.34 -17.65 -26.22
N ARG A 44 4.01 -18.92 -26.47
CA ARG A 44 3.23 -19.75 -25.55
C ARG A 44 4.02 -20.09 -24.29
N LEU A 45 5.29 -20.49 -24.45
CA LEU A 45 6.19 -20.76 -23.33
C LEU A 45 6.42 -19.51 -22.49
N GLN A 46 6.65 -18.35 -23.12
CA GLN A 46 6.80 -17.07 -22.44
C GLN A 46 5.54 -16.71 -21.62
N ALA A 47 4.36 -16.91 -22.17
CA ALA A 47 3.11 -16.67 -21.47
C ALA A 47 2.93 -17.61 -20.24
N LEU A 48 3.30 -18.88 -20.36
CA LEU A 48 3.27 -19.84 -19.24
C LEU A 48 4.27 -19.45 -18.14
N LEU A 49 5.48 -19.01 -18.50
CA LEU A 49 6.48 -18.54 -17.54
C LEU A 49 5.99 -17.30 -16.78
N GLN A 50 5.44 -16.32 -17.50
CA GLN A 50 4.86 -15.11 -16.86
C GLN A 50 3.70 -15.48 -15.92
N LYS A 51 2.84 -16.41 -16.34
CA LYS A 51 1.73 -16.91 -15.50
C LYS A 51 2.27 -17.60 -14.24
N ALA A 52 3.28 -18.46 -14.36
CA ALA A 52 3.90 -19.14 -13.22
C ALA A 52 4.53 -18.14 -12.23
N ASP A 53 5.20 -17.11 -12.72
CA ASP A 53 5.81 -16.09 -11.88
C ASP A 53 4.76 -15.24 -11.15
N LEU A 54 3.66 -14.89 -11.82
CA LEU A 54 2.53 -14.20 -11.18
C LEU A 54 1.89 -15.07 -10.08
N LEU A 55 1.67 -16.37 -10.35
CA LEU A 55 1.12 -17.31 -9.35
C LEU A 55 2.06 -17.44 -8.15
N LYS A 56 3.36 -17.63 -8.37
CA LYS A 56 4.38 -17.69 -7.30
C LYS A 56 4.35 -16.43 -6.45
N LYS A 57 4.31 -15.25 -7.08
CA LYS A 57 4.23 -13.96 -6.38
C LYS A 57 2.99 -13.87 -5.52
N THR A 58 1.81 -14.17 -6.08
CA THR A 58 0.51 -14.12 -5.37
C THR A 58 0.49 -15.09 -4.18
N ILE A 59 1.02 -16.31 -4.36
CA ILE A 59 1.11 -17.31 -3.29
C ILE A 59 2.05 -16.83 -2.17
N ALA A 60 3.22 -16.27 -2.52
CA ALA A 60 4.19 -15.77 -1.55
C ALA A 60 3.67 -14.58 -0.75
N GLN A 61 2.90 -13.71 -1.37
CA GLN A 61 2.28 -12.54 -0.74
C GLN A 61 1.01 -12.88 0.05
N GLY A 62 0.39 -14.03 -0.21
CA GLY A 62 -0.86 -14.46 0.41
C GLY A 62 -2.11 -13.78 -0.12
N ALA A 63 -2.00 -12.84 -1.08
CA ALA A 63 -3.10 -12.14 -1.70
C ALA A 63 -2.70 -11.49 -3.04
N PRO A 64 -3.66 -11.15 -3.92
CA PRO A 64 -3.41 -10.38 -5.13
C PRO A 64 -2.86 -8.98 -4.82
N ASP A 65 -2.02 -8.48 -5.71
CA ASP A 65 -1.44 -7.12 -5.62
C ASP A 65 -2.50 -6.04 -5.37
N GLN A 66 -3.66 -6.13 -6.00
CA GLN A 66 -4.73 -5.16 -5.84
C GLN A 66 -5.21 -5.04 -4.38
N LEU A 67 -5.46 -6.16 -3.70
CA LEU A 67 -5.90 -6.14 -2.29
C LEU A 67 -4.81 -5.60 -1.36
N LEU A 68 -3.55 -5.92 -1.65
CA LEU A 68 -2.40 -5.42 -0.90
C LEU A 68 -2.18 -3.93 -1.13
N GLN A 69 -2.38 -3.45 -2.37
CA GLN A 69 -2.29 -2.03 -2.70
C GLN A 69 -3.38 -1.21 -2.01
N GLU A 70 -4.63 -1.72 -1.99
CA GLU A 70 -5.74 -1.09 -1.25
C GLU A 70 -5.40 -0.98 0.25
N LYS A 71 -4.85 -2.03 0.85
CA LYS A 71 -4.37 -2.02 2.24
C LYS A 71 -3.29 -0.96 2.46
N ALA A 72 -2.25 -0.95 1.62
CA ALA A 72 -1.15 0.01 1.71
C ALA A 72 -1.64 1.46 1.59
N ASN A 73 -2.60 1.73 0.71
CA ASN A 73 -3.20 3.05 0.57
C ASN A 73 -3.95 3.50 1.85
N ILE A 74 -4.67 2.58 2.50
CA ILE A 74 -5.35 2.89 3.78
C ILE A 74 -4.31 3.16 4.86
N GLU A 75 -3.26 2.35 4.99
CA GLU A 75 -2.17 2.52 5.95
C GLU A 75 -1.45 3.86 5.76
N GLN A 76 -1.18 4.24 4.51
CA GLN A 76 -0.59 5.53 4.17
C GLN A 76 -1.49 6.70 4.58
N ARG A 77 -2.81 6.59 4.35
CA ARG A 77 -3.77 7.61 4.78
C ARG A 77 -3.81 7.74 6.30
N ILE A 78 -3.80 6.63 7.03
CA ILE A 78 -3.73 6.63 8.50
C ILE A 78 -2.47 7.36 8.97
N ALA A 79 -1.31 7.03 8.40
CA ALA A 79 -0.04 7.67 8.77
C ALA A 79 -0.05 9.18 8.49
N ALA A 80 -0.57 9.61 7.34
CA ALA A 80 -0.69 11.02 6.98
C ALA A 80 -1.66 11.76 7.91
N THR A 81 -2.84 11.18 8.20
CA THR A 81 -3.83 11.78 9.09
C THR A 81 -3.31 11.87 10.52
N ARG A 82 -2.57 10.85 10.99
CA ARG A 82 -1.94 10.85 12.33
C ARG A 82 -0.91 11.98 12.45
N LYS A 83 -0.03 12.12 11.46
CA LYS A 83 0.94 13.21 11.42
C LYS A 83 0.28 14.59 11.46
N GLU A 84 -0.85 14.72 10.76
CA GLU A 84 -1.63 15.96 10.77
C GLU A 84 -2.32 16.20 12.11
N ALA A 85 -2.88 15.15 12.74
CA ALA A 85 -3.46 15.24 14.07
C ALA A 85 -2.43 15.67 15.13
N ASP A 86 -1.21 15.09 15.07
CA ASP A 86 -0.11 15.49 15.95
C ASP A 86 0.29 16.96 15.75
N ARG A 87 0.31 17.43 14.49
CA ARG A 87 0.57 18.83 14.14
C ARG A 87 -0.53 19.76 14.68
N MET A 88 -1.79 19.31 14.63
CA MET A 88 -2.93 20.10 15.10
C MET A 88 -3.06 20.10 16.62
N ALA A 89 -2.61 19.04 17.30
CA ALA A 89 -2.72 18.90 18.76
C ALA A 89 -2.01 20.02 19.53
N VAL A 90 -0.94 20.57 18.99
CA VAL A 90 -0.19 21.69 19.63
C VAL A 90 -1.01 22.97 19.71
N TRP A 91 -2.05 23.13 18.88
CA TRP A 91 -2.93 24.30 18.85
C TRP A 91 -4.09 24.22 19.85
N GLY A 92 -4.16 23.12 20.61
CA GLY A 92 -5.19 22.89 21.59
C GLY A 92 -6.43 22.20 21.00
N ASP A 93 -7.38 21.91 21.87
CA ASP A 93 -8.67 21.30 21.50
C ASP A 93 -9.66 22.39 21.13
N PHE A 94 -9.98 22.50 19.86
CA PHE A 94 -10.96 23.44 19.34
C PHE A 94 -12.02 22.70 18.51
N SER A 95 -13.22 23.26 18.49
CA SER A 95 -14.30 22.79 17.62
C SER A 95 -14.31 23.59 16.33
N SER A 96 -14.31 22.91 15.19
CA SER A 96 -14.46 23.54 13.87
C SER A 96 -15.71 24.43 13.79
N ASP A 97 -16.81 24.00 14.44
CA ASP A 97 -18.07 24.76 14.50
C ASP A 97 -17.91 26.08 15.27
N ARG A 98 -17.15 26.07 16.36
CA ARG A 98 -16.88 27.31 17.14
C ARG A 98 -16.04 28.29 16.34
N ILE A 99 -15.03 27.82 15.60
CA ILE A 99 -14.23 28.67 14.69
C ILE A 99 -15.12 29.23 13.59
N ALA A 100 -15.99 28.43 12.99
CA ALA A 100 -16.96 28.90 12.00
C ALA A 100 -17.91 29.96 12.57
N SER A 101 -18.39 29.78 13.79
CA SER A 101 -19.22 30.77 14.49
C SER A 101 -18.49 32.09 14.76
N LEU A 102 -17.20 32.02 15.13
CA LEU A 102 -16.39 33.23 15.32
C LEU A 102 -16.19 33.98 13.98
N ARG A 103 -15.94 33.25 12.89
CA ARG A 103 -15.85 33.85 11.55
C ARG A 103 -17.17 34.52 11.13
N GLN A 104 -18.32 33.88 11.39
CA GLN A 104 -19.62 34.48 11.13
C GLN A 104 -19.90 35.72 11.97
N ALA A 105 -19.38 35.77 13.20
CA ALA A 105 -19.42 36.93 14.07
C ALA A 105 -18.43 38.05 13.69
N GLY A 106 -17.69 37.87 12.57
CA GLY A 106 -16.76 38.86 12.05
C GLY A 106 -15.37 38.82 12.69
N TYR A 107 -14.98 37.70 13.27
CA TYR A 107 -13.62 37.52 13.79
C TYR A 107 -12.80 36.66 12.85
N GLU A 108 -11.54 37.08 12.57
CA GLU A 108 -10.53 36.33 11.87
C GLU A 108 -9.50 35.82 12.86
N LEU A 109 -9.12 34.55 12.74
CA LEU A 109 -8.08 33.94 13.57
C LEU A 109 -6.86 33.68 12.69
N ARG A 110 -5.70 34.24 13.11
CA ARG A 110 -4.41 33.96 12.49
C ARG A 110 -3.49 33.28 13.49
N TYR A 111 -2.80 32.28 13.07
CA TYR A 111 -1.99 31.41 13.90
C TYR A 111 -0.51 31.66 13.64
N TYR A 112 0.27 31.81 14.71
CA TYR A 112 1.67 32.13 14.62
C TYR A 112 2.52 31.33 15.58
N THR A 113 3.79 31.21 15.23
CA THR A 113 4.82 30.63 16.09
C THR A 113 5.96 31.62 16.24
N CYS A 114 6.56 31.73 17.44
CA CYS A 114 7.77 32.48 17.67
C CYS A 114 8.65 31.83 18.75
N ALA A 115 9.87 32.31 18.91
CA ALA A 115 10.71 31.87 20.00
C ALA A 115 10.11 32.33 21.34
N LYS A 116 10.05 31.41 22.34
CA LYS A 116 9.52 31.67 23.68
C LYS A 116 10.09 32.94 24.33
N SER A 117 11.40 33.15 24.19
CA SER A 117 12.10 34.31 24.79
C SER A 117 11.73 35.64 24.17
N LYS A 118 11.06 35.65 23.02
CA LYS A 118 10.70 36.83 22.26
C LYS A 118 9.19 37.09 22.22
N PHE A 119 8.38 36.19 22.77
CA PHE A 119 6.92 36.32 22.75
C PHE A 119 6.47 37.50 23.63
N SER A 120 5.52 38.29 23.12
CA SER A 120 4.82 39.33 23.87
C SER A 120 3.31 39.07 23.83
N GLU A 121 2.65 39.28 24.99
CA GLU A 121 1.20 39.14 25.11
C GLU A 121 0.39 40.17 24.29
N GLU A 122 1.05 41.26 23.87
CA GLU A 122 0.45 42.29 23.02
C GLU A 122 0.15 41.79 21.59
N TRP A 123 0.81 40.71 21.16
CA TRP A 123 0.67 40.17 19.80
C TRP A 123 -0.51 39.20 19.64
N GLY A 124 -0.97 38.63 20.72
CA GLY A 124 -2.04 37.67 20.69
C GLY A 124 -2.10 36.74 21.92
N ILE A 125 -2.91 35.74 21.86
CA ILE A 125 -3.15 34.81 22.95
C ILE A 125 -2.25 33.61 22.78
N ALA A 126 -1.32 33.36 23.73
CA ALA A 126 -0.53 32.13 23.77
C ALA A 126 -1.41 30.94 24.04
N LEU A 127 -1.36 29.94 23.17
CA LEU A 127 -2.11 28.68 23.32
C LEU A 127 -1.27 27.63 24.05
N THR A 128 -0.03 27.45 23.61
CA THR A 128 0.90 26.51 24.23
C THR A 128 2.35 26.91 23.95
N THR A 129 3.26 26.36 24.76
CA THR A 129 4.71 26.49 24.53
C THR A 129 5.35 25.12 24.58
N ILE A 130 6.02 24.74 23.50
CA ILE A 130 6.72 23.46 23.37
C ILE A 130 8.20 23.74 23.15
N GLY A 131 9.03 23.32 24.11
CA GLY A 131 10.46 23.60 24.10
C GLY A 131 10.78 25.09 24.07
N ALA A 132 11.41 25.55 23.01
CA ALA A 132 11.78 26.96 22.79
C ALA A 132 10.77 27.74 21.93
N THR A 133 9.64 27.15 21.54
CA THR A 133 8.66 27.75 20.62
C THR A 133 7.34 27.98 21.33
N THR A 134 6.79 29.21 21.19
CA THR A 134 5.42 29.56 21.63
C THR A 134 4.50 29.57 20.41
N TYR A 135 3.35 28.94 20.56
CA TYR A 135 2.25 28.88 19.61
C TYR A 135 1.16 29.83 20.11
N PHE A 136 0.75 30.79 19.29
CA PHE A 136 -0.22 31.80 19.67
C PHE A 136 -1.19 32.12 18.53
N VAL A 137 -2.34 32.68 18.91
CA VAL A 137 -3.38 33.09 17.96
C VAL A 137 -3.61 34.59 18.10
N GLN A 138 -3.68 35.27 16.96
CA GLN A 138 -4.13 36.63 16.85
C GLN A 138 -5.61 36.65 16.47
N VAL A 139 -6.43 37.28 17.27
CA VAL A 139 -7.87 37.43 17.03
C VAL A 139 -8.12 38.81 16.48
N ILE A 140 -8.59 38.90 15.23
CA ILE A 140 -8.77 40.17 14.51
C ILE A 140 -10.26 40.34 14.29
N LYS A 141 -10.82 41.47 14.73
CA LYS A 141 -12.21 41.82 14.44
C LYS A 141 -12.32 42.49 13.07
N SER A 142 -13.38 42.17 12.35
CA SER A 142 -13.65 42.73 11.03
C SER A 142 -13.62 44.27 11.07
N GLY A 143 -12.72 44.87 10.27
CA GLY A 143 -12.50 46.34 10.26
C GLY A 143 -11.39 46.84 11.18
N GLU A 144 -10.79 45.98 11.99
CA GLU A 144 -9.60 46.30 12.78
C GLU A 144 -8.31 45.95 12.01
N THR A 145 -7.27 46.78 12.21
CA THR A 145 -5.95 46.48 11.65
C THR A 145 -5.27 45.49 12.59
N PRO A 146 -4.76 44.36 12.07
CA PRO A 146 -4.01 43.40 12.88
C PRO A 146 -2.76 44.07 13.48
N ALA A 147 -2.38 43.66 14.71
CA ALA A 147 -1.13 44.10 15.28
C ALA A 147 0.04 43.68 14.39
N GLU A 148 0.96 44.63 14.11
CA GLU A 148 2.17 44.28 13.36
C GLU A 148 3.04 43.34 14.16
N LEU A 149 3.36 42.19 13.52
CA LEU A 149 4.22 41.19 14.11
C LEU A 149 5.64 41.31 13.56
N PRO A 150 6.66 41.11 14.39
CA PRO A 150 8.05 41.09 13.92
C PRO A 150 8.33 39.95 12.96
N ASP A 151 9.30 40.10 12.06
CA ASP A 151 9.67 39.10 11.03
C ASP A 151 10.05 37.72 11.57
N PHE A 152 10.39 37.61 12.85
CA PHE A 152 10.66 36.32 13.47
C PHE A 152 9.40 35.55 13.90
N CYS A 153 8.23 36.13 13.80
CA CYS A 153 6.95 35.44 13.97
C CYS A 153 6.57 34.79 12.64
N GLN A 154 6.34 33.49 12.66
CA GLN A 154 5.99 32.73 11.46
C GLN A 154 4.51 32.42 11.46
N GLU A 155 3.81 32.86 10.43
CA GLU A 155 2.40 32.49 10.23
C GLU A 155 2.25 31.03 9.87
N GLN A 156 1.26 30.39 10.46
CA GLN A 156 0.96 28.98 10.27
C GLN A 156 -0.43 28.81 9.65
N THR A 157 -0.50 28.08 8.56
CA THR A 157 -1.79 27.67 7.98
C THR A 157 -2.23 26.38 8.65
N LEU A 158 -3.37 26.42 9.33
CA LEU A 158 -3.94 25.24 9.98
C LEU A 158 -4.96 24.54 9.09
N ASN A 159 -5.13 23.25 9.35
CA ASN A 159 -6.22 22.48 8.77
C ASN A 159 -7.56 22.98 9.34
N GLU A 160 -8.64 22.87 8.57
CA GLU A 160 -9.99 23.19 9.04
C GLU A 160 -10.49 22.19 10.10
N LYS A 161 -9.94 20.98 10.11
CA LYS A 161 -10.26 19.92 11.08
C LYS A 161 -9.40 20.07 12.34
N SER A 162 -10.04 19.92 13.50
CA SER A 162 -9.35 19.83 14.78
C SER A 162 -8.59 18.51 14.93
N ALA A 163 -7.69 18.43 15.93
CA ALA A 163 -7.01 17.18 16.27
C ALA A 163 -8.03 16.08 16.65
N ALA A 164 -9.12 16.44 17.34
CA ALA A 164 -10.19 15.50 17.71
C ALA A 164 -10.96 14.98 16.49
N ASP A 165 -11.23 15.83 15.49
CA ASP A 165 -11.88 15.42 14.25
C ASP A 165 -10.99 14.50 13.43
N LEU A 166 -9.69 14.82 13.35
CA LEU A 166 -8.70 13.96 12.69
C LEU A 166 -8.55 12.61 13.41
N GLN A 167 -8.69 12.57 14.73
CA GLN A 167 -8.67 11.31 15.48
C GLN A 167 -9.89 10.43 15.14
N LYS A 168 -11.08 11.01 14.97
CA LYS A 168 -12.27 10.28 14.49
C LYS A 168 -12.06 9.75 13.06
N ASP A 169 -11.43 10.55 12.19
CA ASP A 169 -11.06 10.09 10.83
C ASP A 169 -10.12 8.87 10.90
N ILE A 170 -9.13 8.88 11.81
CA ILE A 170 -8.22 7.75 12.04
C ILE A 170 -8.97 6.50 12.51
N GLU A 171 -9.93 6.65 13.41
CA GLU A 171 -10.79 5.54 13.88
C GLU A 171 -11.59 4.94 12.72
N GLY A 172 -12.19 5.78 11.86
CA GLY A 172 -12.87 5.34 10.66
C GLY A 172 -11.95 4.59 9.68
N LEU A 173 -10.73 5.13 9.45
CA LEU A 173 -9.73 4.48 8.60
C LEU A 173 -9.25 3.15 9.18
N ASN A 174 -9.10 3.03 10.50
CA ASN A 174 -8.77 1.75 11.15
C ASN A 174 -9.88 0.71 10.95
N GLY A 175 -11.16 1.12 10.97
CA GLY A 175 -12.28 0.26 10.62
C GLY A 175 -12.18 -0.26 9.18
N LEU A 176 -11.83 0.62 8.23
CA LEU A 176 -11.60 0.22 6.83
C LEU A 176 -10.40 -0.73 6.69
N LEU A 177 -9.32 -0.50 7.43
CA LEU A 177 -8.15 -1.38 7.44
C LEU A 177 -8.50 -2.77 7.98
N ALA A 178 -9.29 -2.85 9.05
CA ALA A 178 -9.77 -4.12 9.60
C ALA A 178 -10.63 -4.89 8.59
N ALA A 179 -11.54 -4.20 7.90
CA ALA A 179 -12.36 -4.79 6.84
C ALA A 179 -11.50 -5.29 5.67
N GLN A 180 -10.48 -4.52 5.25
CA GLN A 180 -9.58 -4.91 4.19
C GLN A 180 -8.71 -6.14 4.57
N ASN A 181 -8.23 -6.20 5.81
CA ASN A 181 -7.52 -7.38 6.32
C ASN A 181 -8.43 -8.62 6.30
N ALA A 182 -9.68 -8.50 6.73
CA ALA A 182 -10.64 -9.60 6.67
C ALA A 182 -10.89 -10.07 5.22
N ARG A 183 -10.96 -9.16 4.24
CA ARG A 183 -11.06 -9.51 2.81
C ARG A 183 -9.84 -10.28 2.31
N ILE A 184 -8.64 -9.88 2.73
CA ILE A 184 -7.39 -10.57 2.39
C ILE A 184 -7.39 -11.98 2.98
N GLU A 185 -7.75 -12.12 4.27
CA GLU A 185 -7.83 -13.43 4.92
C GLU A 185 -8.86 -14.36 4.27
N LEU A 186 -10.03 -13.83 3.92
CA LEU A 186 -11.07 -14.60 3.24
C LEU A 186 -10.58 -15.07 1.87
N TRP A 187 -9.98 -14.16 1.09
CA TRP A 187 -9.41 -14.50 -0.21
C TRP A 187 -8.35 -15.60 -0.07
N ALA A 188 -7.45 -15.48 0.91
CA ALA A 188 -6.41 -16.47 1.17
C ALA A 188 -6.99 -17.86 1.48
N LYS A 189 -8.00 -17.93 2.34
CA LYS A 189 -8.69 -19.18 2.69
C LYS A 189 -9.32 -19.85 1.47
N GLU A 190 -9.93 -19.08 0.60
CA GLU A 190 -10.69 -19.59 -0.55
C GLU A 190 -9.83 -19.93 -1.77
N ASN A 191 -8.73 -19.21 -1.94
CA ASN A 191 -8.01 -19.20 -3.22
C ASN A 191 -6.58 -19.72 -3.16
N LEU A 192 -5.86 -19.65 -2.01
CA LEU A 192 -4.43 -20.01 -1.99
C LEU A 192 -4.20 -21.47 -2.42
N GLN A 193 -5.06 -22.41 -2.03
CA GLN A 193 -4.91 -23.79 -2.44
C GLN A 193 -5.11 -23.94 -3.96
N LYS A 194 -6.15 -23.32 -4.50
CA LYS A 194 -6.42 -23.31 -5.96
C LYS A 194 -5.25 -22.70 -6.74
N GLN A 195 -4.64 -21.63 -6.23
CA GLN A 195 -3.47 -21.00 -6.86
C GLN A 195 -2.24 -21.92 -6.84
N LYS A 196 -2.05 -22.71 -5.78
CA LYS A 196 -0.97 -23.70 -5.70
C LYS A 196 -1.18 -24.83 -6.70
N ASP A 197 -2.40 -25.34 -6.80
CA ASP A 197 -2.75 -26.40 -7.76
C ASP A 197 -2.56 -25.89 -9.19
N GLU A 198 -3.02 -24.68 -9.51
CA GLU A 198 -2.85 -24.03 -10.81
C GLU A 198 -1.36 -23.78 -11.14
N LEU A 199 -0.55 -23.41 -10.14
CA LEU A 199 0.90 -23.28 -10.33
C LEU A 199 1.53 -24.63 -10.70
N GLN A 200 1.15 -25.70 -10.03
CA GLN A 200 1.65 -27.03 -10.32
C GLN A 200 1.30 -27.47 -11.74
N ASP A 201 0.05 -27.25 -12.17
CA ASP A 201 -0.39 -27.55 -13.54
C ASP A 201 0.35 -26.68 -14.57
N THR A 202 0.56 -25.41 -14.27
CA THR A 202 1.32 -24.51 -15.16
C THR A 202 2.77 -24.94 -15.30
N LEU A 203 3.43 -25.37 -14.21
CA LEU A 203 4.80 -25.90 -14.25
C LEU A 203 4.87 -27.18 -15.09
N HIS A 204 3.89 -28.08 -14.95
CA HIS A 204 3.81 -29.28 -15.80
C HIS A 204 3.66 -28.93 -17.29
N GLN A 205 2.87 -27.89 -17.62
CA GLN A 205 2.74 -27.42 -19.00
C GLN A 205 4.05 -26.78 -19.53
N ILE A 206 4.79 -26.07 -18.70
CA ILE A 206 6.11 -25.53 -19.05
C ILE A 206 7.09 -26.65 -19.36
N ASP A 207 7.15 -27.67 -18.49
CA ASP A 207 8.04 -28.83 -18.71
C ASP A 207 7.66 -29.57 -19.99
N TRP A 208 6.37 -29.70 -20.26
CA TRP A 208 5.88 -30.28 -21.50
C TRP A 208 6.30 -29.47 -22.74
N GLN A 209 6.11 -28.15 -22.71
CA GLN A 209 6.42 -27.27 -23.85
C GLN A 209 7.93 -27.21 -24.16
N ARG A 210 8.79 -27.47 -23.17
CA ARG A 210 10.24 -27.55 -23.34
C ARG A 210 10.72 -28.83 -23.98
N VAL A 211 9.89 -29.87 -23.97
CA VAL A 211 10.21 -31.20 -24.51
C VAL A 211 9.67 -31.38 -25.93
N THR A 212 8.63 -30.62 -26.32
CA THR A 212 8.06 -30.63 -27.68
C THR A 212 8.73 -29.60 -28.56
#